data_c265b888842c67189ed6ff3b81eddeb6
#
_entry.id   c265b888842c67189ed6ff3b81eddeb6
#
_cell.length_a   1.000
_cell.length_b   1.000
_cell.length_c   1.000
_cell.angle_alpha   90.00
_cell.angle_beta   90.00
_cell.angle_gamma   90.00
#
_symmetry.space_group_name_H-M   'P 1'
#
loop_
_entity.id
_entity.type
_entity.pdbx_description
1 polymer ?
#
loop_
_entity_poly.entity_id
_entity_poly.type
_entity_poly.pdbx_seq_one_letter_code
_entity_poly.pdbx_strand_id
1 'polypeptide(L)'
;MAVICFAIAAFAQDGPPSINGPILGFVADGTGATIQPIIGVLGASVVGRPLAFDSEIHNAVVSPKQNFALATRGENAEVVLIRLAVDSVTTTSLDAVAAGADLIAISPSGTAAATYTHNNKVVRFITRLAQVPETAFQFDASDIPGRLQRLAISDDGALALLNFRSGDDSTLWVVSSIGSRWVLPVQRPSAASFLMGRHDAVIADDAAQEVFVMRGIDQEASRISVASFGDGFDGIADVAASADGLRIFITTKKSETVTIVDLQATLSTALACHCVSTGLHPLKGTSVFRLSDPSNGAVAVLDASSSEPRIIVVPVMTARTVSNSKGGEQQ
;
A
#
# COMPACT_ATOMS: atom_id res chain seq x y z
N MET A 1 56.73 -30.05 -37.19
CA MET A 1 55.67 -29.05 -37.17
C MET A 1 54.57 -29.59 -36.26
N ALA A 2 54.51 -29.15 -34.98
CA ALA A 2 53.55 -29.62 -33.98
C ALA A 2 52.40 -28.62 -33.91
N VAL A 3 51.17 -29.07 -34.18
CA VAL A 3 49.95 -28.28 -34.08
C VAL A 3 49.39 -28.45 -32.66
N ILE A 4 49.42 -27.40 -31.86
CA ILE A 4 48.82 -27.34 -30.53
C ILE A 4 47.39 -26.87 -30.71
N CYS A 5 46.40 -27.73 -30.50
CA CYS A 5 44.98 -27.36 -30.39
C CYS A 5 44.69 -26.85 -28.98
N PHE A 6 44.38 -25.55 -28.87
CA PHE A 6 43.80 -24.97 -27.64
C PHE A 6 42.30 -25.26 -27.63
N ALA A 7 41.86 -26.07 -26.68
CA ALA A 7 40.44 -26.23 -26.36
C ALA A 7 40.01 -25.05 -25.46
N ILE A 8 39.18 -24.15 -25.99
CA ILE A 8 38.52 -23.09 -25.23
C ILE A 8 37.30 -23.71 -24.50
N ALA A 9 37.42 -23.95 -23.20
CA ALA A 9 36.29 -24.32 -22.37
C ALA A 9 35.40 -23.07 -22.22
N ALA A 10 34.27 -23.03 -22.90
CA ALA A 10 33.21 -22.07 -22.66
C ALA A 10 32.52 -22.42 -21.34
N PHE A 11 32.79 -21.67 -20.30
CA PHE A 11 31.99 -21.72 -19.05
C PHE A 11 30.63 -21.07 -19.36
N ALA A 12 29.62 -21.92 -19.52
CA ALA A 12 28.25 -21.46 -19.50
C ALA A 12 27.98 -20.93 -18.08
N GLN A 13 27.81 -19.63 -17.94
CA GLN A 13 27.26 -19.03 -16.70
C GLN A 13 25.79 -19.39 -16.66
N ASP A 14 25.43 -20.47 -16.00
CA ASP A 14 24.08 -20.81 -15.59
C ASP A 14 23.64 -19.85 -14.45
N GLY A 15 23.48 -18.59 -14.79
CA GLY A 15 22.67 -17.70 -13.97
C GLY A 15 21.20 -18.11 -14.07
N PRO A 16 20.42 -18.10 -12.97
CA PRO A 16 19.00 -18.39 -13.10
C PRO A 16 18.38 -17.42 -14.12
N PRO A 17 17.50 -17.93 -15.03
CA PRO A 17 16.91 -17.09 -16.07
C PRO A 17 16.21 -15.89 -15.41
N SER A 18 16.70 -14.67 -15.70
CA SER A 18 16.01 -13.45 -15.31
C SER A 18 14.77 -13.33 -16.18
N ILE A 19 13.59 -13.37 -15.58
CA ILE A 19 12.35 -13.10 -16.31
C ILE A 19 12.30 -11.59 -16.51
N ASN A 20 12.73 -11.12 -17.67
CA ASN A 20 12.64 -9.74 -18.11
C ASN A 20 11.28 -9.53 -18.78
N GLY A 21 10.33 -8.95 -18.09
CA GLY A 21 8.99 -8.59 -18.56
C GLY A 21 8.58 -7.22 -18.07
N PRO A 22 7.46 -6.68 -18.59
CA PRO A 22 6.88 -5.47 -18.01
C PRO A 22 6.56 -5.70 -16.55
N ILE A 23 6.69 -4.66 -15.71
CA ILE A 23 6.33 -4.70 -14.29
C ILE A 23 4.97 -4.06 -14.09
N LEU A 24 4.02 -4.87 -13.61
CA LEU A 24 2.69 -4.42 -13.22
C LEU A 24 2.73 -3.60 -11.91
N GLY A 25 3.68 -3.90 -11.05
CA GLY A 25 3.88 -3.17 -9.80
C GLY A 25 4.83 -3.88 -8.86
N PHE A 26 4.97 -3.30 -7.67
CA PHE A 26 5.69 -3.86 -6.54
C PHE A 26 4.73 -4.06 -5.38
N VAL A 27 4.91 -5.12 -4.62
CA VAL A 27 4.06 -5.46 -3.46
C VAL A 27 4.95 -5.70 -2.25
N ALA A 28 4.59 -5.08 -1.15
CA ALA A 28 5.18 -5.40 0.15
C ALA A 28 4.34 -6.49 0.82
N ASP A 29 4.96 -7.36 1.63
CA ASP A 29 4.23 -8.27 2.50
C ASP A 29 3.53 -7.52 3.65
N GLY A 30 2.70 -8.23 4.43
CA GLY A 30 1.92 -7.62 5.52
C GLY A 30 2.76 -7.05 6.66
N THR A 31 4.02 -7.43 6.78
CA THR A 31 4.98 -6.88 7.76
C THR A 31 5.82 -5.75 7.19
N GLY A 32 5.78 -5.58 5.88
CA GLY A 32 6.65 -4.64 5.15
C GLY A 32 8.14 -5.02 5.22
N ALA A 33 8.46 -6.29 5.47
CA ALA A 33 9.83 -6.78 5.53
C ALA A 33 10.37 -7.18 4.15
N THR A 34 9.50 -7.43 3.19
CA THR A 34 9.89 -7.77 1.82
C THR A 34 9.12 -6.95 0.80
N ILE A 35 9.77 -6.64 -0.33
CA ILE A 35 9.13 -6.06 -1.50
C ILE A 35 9.39 -6.99 -2.69
N GLN A 36 8.34 -7.34 -3.43
CA GLN A 36 8.40 -8.25 -4.58
C GLN A 36 7.83 -7.56 -5.82
N PRO A 37 8.42 -7.74 -7.01
CA PRO A 37 7.82 -7.26 -8.26
C PRO A 37 6.67 -8.19 -8.70
N ILE A 38 5.62 -7.63 -9.28
CA ILE A 38 4.67 -8.39 -10.10
C ILE A 38 5.12 -8.22 -11.55
N ILE A 39 5.62 -9.31 -12.14
CA ILE A 39 6.20 -9.34 -13.48
C ILE A 39 5.13 -9.81 -14.46
N GLY A 40 4.92 -9.10 -15.54
CA GLY A 40 3.92 -9.38 -16.57
C GLY A 40 2.89 -8.28 -16.71
N VAL A 41 1.78 -8.62 -17.33
CA VAL A 41 0.61 -7.75 -17.56
C VAL A 41 -0.61 -8.34 -16.87
N LEU A 42 -1.67 -7.54 -16.72
CA LEU A 42 -2.95 -8.01 -16.14
C LEU A 42 -3.45 -9.27 -16.86
N GLY A 43 -3.67 -10.33 -16.08
CA GLY A 43 -4.10 -11.65 -16.60
C GLY A 43 -2.95 -12.58 -17.07
N ALA A 44 -1.71 -12.08 -17.18
CA ALA A 44 -0.53 -12.86 -17.52
C ALA A 44 0.68 -12.35 -16.71
N SER A 45 0.62 -12.51 -15.38
CA SER A 45 1.63 -12.01 -14.46
C SER A 45 1.94 -13.03 -13.37
N VAL A 46 3.09 -12.85 -12.71
CA VAL A 46 3.56 -13.65 -11.61
C VAL A 46 4.24 -12.77 -10.57
N VAL A 47 4.09 -13.07 -9.29
CA VAL A 47 4.88 -12.43 -8.23
C VAL A 47 6.29 -12.98 -8.27
N GLY A 48 7.26 -12.11 -8.50
CA GLY A 48 8.67 -12.43 -8.59
C GLY A 48 9.31 -12.70 -7.21
N ARG A 49 10.61 -12.90 -7.22
CA ARG A 49 11.39 -13.06 -5.98
C ARG A 49 11.46 -11.74 -5.21
N PRO A 50 11.60 -11.78 -3.88
CA PRO A 50 11.87 -10.58 -3.09
C PRO A 50 13.10 -9.82 -3.61
N LEU A 51 13.02 -8.50 -3.61
CA LEU A 51 14.15 -7.63 -3.88
C LEU A 51 15.21 -7.81 -2.78
N ALA A 52 16.47 -7.76 -3.16
CA ALA A 52 17.57 -7.82 -2.21
C ALA A 52 17.88 -6.41 -1.66
N PHE A 53 18.01 -6.31 -0.36
CA PHE A 53 18.40 -5.09 0.35
C PHE A 53 19.71 -5.34 1.12
N ASP A 54 20.50 -4.30 1.28
CA ASP A 54 21.78 -4.37 2.03
C ASP A 54 21.57 -4.54 3.54
N SER A 55 20.36 -4.28 4.03
CA SER A 55 19.95 -4.41 5.43
C SER A 55 18.47 -4.74 5.53
N GLU A 56 18.03 -5.29 6.65
CA GLU A 56 16.62 -5.55 6.91
C GLU A 56 15.79 -4.28 6.87
N ILE A 57 14.64 -4.40 6.23
CA ILE A 57 13.61 -3.36 6.16
C ILE A 57 12.34 -3.82 6.87
N HIS A 58 11.56 -2.86 7.37
CA HIS A 58 10.26 -3.09 8.01
C HIS A 58 9.28 -1.99 7.62
N ASN A 59 8.00 -2.24 7.84
CA ASN A 59 6.94 -1.26 7.60
C ASN A 59 6.95 -0.66 6.19
N ALA A 60 7.39 -1.43 5.18
CA ALA A 60 7.49 -0.93 3.81
C ALA A 60 6.11 -0.62 3.22
N VAL A 61 5.94 0.58 2.72
CA VAL A 61 4.75 1.05 2.00
C VAL A 61 5.18 1.46 0.60
N VAL A 62 4.65 0.75 -0.40
CA VAL A 62 4.94 1.06 -1.82
C VAL A 62 4.09 2.24 -2.27
N SER A 63 4.71 3.19 -2.96
CA SER A 63 4.03 4.36 -3.53
C SER A 63 2.95 3.95 -4.55
N PRO A 64 1.81 4.65 -4.61
CA PRO A 64 0.83 4.47 -5.68
C PRO A 64 1.41 4.59 -7.09
N LYS A 65 2.49 5.37 -7.27
CA LYS A 65 3.24 5.46 -8.55
C LYS A 65 4.10 4.24 -8.87
N GLN A 66 4.27 3.32 -7.92
CA GLN A 66 5.03 2.09 -8.12
C GLN A 66 6.52 2.30 -8.53
N ASN A 67 7.11 3.43 -8.17
CA ASN A 67 8.49 3.80 -8.50
C ASN A 67 9.37 4.01 -7.27
N PHE A 68 8.77 4.05 -6.07
CA PHE A 68 9.47 4.07 -4.80
C PHE A 68 8.64 3.42 -3.69
N ALA A 69 9.28 3.13 -2.57
CA ALA A 69 8.66 2.79 -1.31
C ALA A 69 9.29 3.61 -0.18
N LEU A 70 8.55 3.80 0.90
CA LEU A 70 9.10 4.21 2.19
C LEU A 70 9.13 3.00 3.10
N ALA A 71 10.17 2.87 3.90
CA ALA A 71 10.32 1.78 4.86
C ALA A 71 11.11 2.26 6.08
N THR A 72 11.13 1.47 7.13
CA THR A 72 12.11 1.61 8.21
C THR A 72 13.23 0.60 8.02
N ARG A 73 14.46 0.95 8.43
CA ARG A 73 15.67 0.15 8.24
C ARG A 73 16.44 0.00 9.55
N GLY A 74 16.97 -1.21 9.77
CA GLY A 74 17.86 -1.54 10.89
C GLY A 74 17.21 -1.39 12.26
N GLU A 75 17.99 -1.60 13.31
CA GLU A 75 17.53 -1.60 14.71
C GLU A 75 16.98 -0.23 15.18
N ASN A 76 17.48 0.85 14.62
CA ASN A 76 17.03 2.21 14.94
C ASN A 76 15.75 2.61 14.21
N ALA A 77 15.18 1.72 13.38
CA ALA A 77 14.02 2.00 12.54
C ALA A 77 14.13 3.32 11.75
N GLU A 78 15.31 3.55 11.15
CA GLU A 78 15.57 4.71 10.32
C GLU A 78 14.61 4.74 9.12
N VAL A 79 13.96 5.86 8.87
CA VAL A 79 13.08 5.99 7.71
C VAL A 79 13.90 6.18 6.44
N VAL A 80 13.65 5.32 5.45
CA VAL A 80 14.38 5.32 4.18
C VAL A 80 13.44 5.43 2.99
N LEU A 81 13.91 6.09 1.95
CA LEU A 81 13.30 6.10 0.63
C LEU A 81 14.00 5.04 -0.24
N ILE A 82 13.23 4.10 -0.73
CA ILE A 82 13.68 3.01 -1.59
C ILE A 82 13.21 3.30 -3.02
N ARG A 83 14.13 3.57 -3.94
CA ARG A 83 13.80 3.68 -5.38
C ARG A 83 13.66 2.28 -5.96
N LEU A 84 12.52 2.03 -6.59
CA LEU A 84 12.16 0.72 -7.13
C LEU A 84 12.37 0.71 -8.66
N ALA A 85 13.28 -0.13 -9.13
CA ALA A 85 13.49 -0.44 -10.53
C ALA A 85 13.61 -1.96 -10.69
N VAL A 86 13.52 -2.46 -11.93
CA VAL A 86 13.51 -3.90 -12.25
C VAL A 86 14.78 -4.59 -11.78
N ASP A 87 15.92 -3.96 -12.04
CA ASP A 87 17.26 -4.57 -11.90
C ASP A 87 18.09 -3.92 -10.79
N SER A 88 17.56 -2.90 -10.10
CA SER A 88 18.29 -2.18 -9.08
C SER A 88 17.37 -1.59 -8.02
N VAL A 89 17.85 -1.65 -6.80
CA VAL A 89 17.22 -0.98 -5.66
C VAL A 89 18.24 0.00 -5.10
N THR A 90 17.85 1.26 -4.94
CA THR A 90 18.67 2.24 -4.24
C THR A 90 17.95 2.74 -3.01
N THR A 91 18.63 2.71 -1.88
CA THR A 91 18.10 3.14 -0.60
C THR A 91 18.76 4.44 -0.19
N THR A 92 17.97 5.44 0.19
CA THR A 92 18.44 6.74 0.66
C THR A 92 17.80 7.04 2.02
N SER A 93 18.63 7.38 3.01
CA SER A 93 18.17 7.83 4.31
C SER A 93 17.39 9.14 4.19
N LEU A 94 16.31 9.26 4.95
CA LEU A 94 15.59 10.51 5.09
C LEU A 94 16.07 11.21 6.37
N ASP A 95 17.21 11.89 6.31
CA ASP A 95 17.87 12.52 7.47
C ASP A 95 16.98 13.55 8.19
N ALA A 96 16.00 14.12 7.47
CA ALA A 96 15.03 15.05 8.05
C ALA A 96 13.92 14.34 8.85
N VAL A 97 13.82 13.00 8.79
CA VAL A 97 12.80 12.21 9.48
C VAL A 97 13.47 11.45 10.61
N ALA A 98 13.05 11.70 11.85
CA ALA A 98 13.59 10.98 13.00
C ALA A 98 13.28 9.48 12.89
N ALA A 99 14.19 8.65 13.40
CA ALA A 99 14.02 7.21 13.50
C ALA A 99 12.79 6.79 14.33
N GLY A 100 12.38 5.54 14.19
CA GLY A 100 11.34 4.93 15.02
C GLY A 100 9.92 5.05 14.47
N ALA A 101 9.73 5.17 13.16
CA ALA A 101 8.39 5.20 12.57
C ALA A 101 7.69 3.83 12.68
N ASP A 102 6.58 3.81 13.39
CA ASP A 102 5.71 2.63 13.54
C ASP A 102 4.65 2.53 12.46
N LEU A 103 4.21 3.69 11.93
CA LEU A 103 3.28 3.77 10.82
C LEU A 103 3.83 4.72 9.75
N ILE A 104 3.63 4.33 8.49
CA ILE A 104 3.96 5.12 7.31
C ILE A 104 2.72 5.18 6.42
N ALA A 105 2.36 6.36 5.95
CA ALA A 105 1.32 6.56 4.95
C ALA A 105 1.87 7.40 3.80
N ILE A 106 1.47 7.04 2.57
CA ILE A 106 1.80 7.81 1.36
C ILE A 106 0.49 8.33 0.78
N SER A 107 0.50 9.57 0.32
CA SER A 107 -0.68 10.22 -0.26
C SER A 107 -1.15 9.52 -1.55
N PRO A 108 -2.43 9.68 -1.96
CA PRO A 108 -2.99 9.02 -3.14
C PRO A 108 -2.20 9.24 -4.44
N SER A 109 -1.61 10.42 -4.64
CA SER A 109 -0.76 10.71 -5.79
C SER A 109 0.73 10.34 -5.59
N GLY A 110 1.14 9.94 -4.37
CA GLY A 110 2.53 9.64 -4.04
C GLY A 110 3.42 10.89 -4.00
N THR A 111 2.90 12.07 -3.66
CA THR A 111 3.67 13.33 -3.59
C THR A 111 4.05 13.70 -2.17
N ALA A 112 3.27 13.25 -1.18
CA ALA A 112 3.49 13.47 0.24
C ALA A 112 3.42 12.15 1.01
N ALA A 113 3.98 12.14 2.22
CA ALA A 113 3.87 11.04 3.16
C ALA A 113 3.72 11.57 4.59
N ALA A 114 3.23 10.71 5.46
CA ALA A 114 3.28 10.94 6.89
C ALA A 114 3.87 9.73 7.60
N THR A 115 4.58 9.97 8.68
CA THR A 115 5.06 8.94 9.59
C THR A 115 4.56 9.20 11.00
N TYR A 116 4.37 8.14 11.77
CA TYR A 116 4.00 8.22 13.17
C TYR A 116 4.89 7.34 14.03
N THR A 117 5.30 7.87 15.18
CA THR A 117 6.09 7.16 16.18
C THR A 117 5.26 6.99 17.45
N HIS A 118 5.04 5.74 17.87
CA HIS A 118 4.22 5.43 19.05
C HIS A 118 4.82 5.94 20.37
N ASN A 119 6.13 5.82 20.52
CA ASN A 119 6.80 6.13 21.79
C ASN A 119 6.65 7.60 22.21
N ASN A 120 6.74 8.51 21.27
CA ASN A 120 6.62 9.95 21.51
C ASN A 120 5.35 10.56 20.94
N LYS A 121 4.47 9.75 20.33
CA LYS A 121 3.22 10.14 19.68
C LYS A 121 3.37 11.30 18.69
N VAL A 122 4.45 11.33 17.92
CA VAL A 122 4.70 12.38 16.95
C VAL A 122 4.32 11.92 15.55
N VAL A 123 3.53 12.73 14.86
CA VAL A 123 3.25 12.63 13.43
C VAL A 123 4.16 13.58 12.67
N ARG A 124 4.84 13.12 11.62
CA ARG A 124 5.65 13.97 10.75
C ARG A 124 5.07 13.98 9.35
N PHE A 125 4.97 15.16 8.79
CA PHE A 125 4.51 15.39 7.43
C PHE A 125 5.72 15.56 6.52
N ILE A 126 5.81 14.72 5.49
CA ILE A 126 6.94 14.69 4.56
C ILE A 126 6.42 15.09 3.19
N THR A 127 7.04 16.07 2.59
CA THR A 127 6.69 16.57 1.26
C THR A 127 7.85 16.39 0.28
N ARG A 128 7.64 16.70 -1.01
CA ARG A 128 8.65 16.68 -2.07
C ARG A 128 9.30 15.30 -2.29
N LEU A 129 8.55 14.22 -2.10
CA LEU A 129 9.06 12.83 -2.23
C LEU A 129 9.71 12.52 -3.59
N ALA A 130 9.29 13.20 -4.66
CA ALA A 130 9.87 13.02 -5.99
C ALA A 130 11.21 13.75 -6.19
N GLN A 131 11.58 14.66 -5.29
CA GLN A 131 12.77 15.51 -5.36
C GLN A 131 13.72 15.20 -4.18
N VAL A 132 13.84 16.16 -3.27
CA VAL A 132 14.53 16.01 -1.99
C VAL A 132 13.46 16.04 -0.90
N PRO A 133 13.13 14.88 -0.30
CA PRO A 133 12.14 14.82 0.75
C PRO A 133 12.50 15.70 1.93
N GLU A 134 11.52 16.41 2.48
CA GLU A 134 11.70 17.28 3.65
C GLU A 134 10.54 17.10 4.62
N THR A 135 10.83 17.23 5.92
CA THR A 135 9.79 17.32 6.96
C THR A 135 9.21 18.73 6.95
N ALA A 136 7.99 18.86 6.42
CA ALA A 136 7.30 20.14 6.35
C ALA A 136 6.72 20.56 7.71
N PHE A 137 6.26 19.58 8.51
CA PHE A 137 5.62 19.83 9.80
C PHE A 137 5.72 18.62 10.73
N GLN A 138 5.68 18.88 12.05
CA GLN A 138 5.56 17.86 13.08
C GLN A 138 4.39 18.19 13.99
N PHE A 139 3.59 17.18 14.29
CA PHE A 139 2.45 17.29 15.20
C PHE A 139 2.64 16.37 16.40
N ASP A 140 2.56 16.94 17.60
CA ASP A 140 2.55 16.20 18.86
C ASP A 140 1.12 15.77 19.18
N ALA A 141 0.87 14.47 19.17
CA ALA A 141 -0.40 13.85 19.48
C ALA A 141 -0.43 13.26 20.91
N SER A 142 0.49 13.66 21.81
CA SER A 142 0.64 13.08 23.14
C SER A 142 -0.63 13.25 24.00
N ASP A 143 -1.39 14.32 23.78
CA ASP A 143 -2.64 14.62 24.46
C ASP A 143 -3.88 13.93 23.86
N ILE A 144 -3.74 13.27 22.71
CA ILE A 144 -4.82 12.48 22.12
C ILE A 144 -4.86 11.09 22.78
N PRO A 145 -6.02 10.71 23.39
CA PRO A 145 -6.16 9.41 24.01
C PRO A 145 -6.06 8.25 23.03
N GLY A 146 -5.50 7.12 23.50
CA GLY A 146 -5.44 5.88 22.71
C GLY A 146 -4.19 5.75 21.87
N ARG A 147 -4.25 4.78 20.94
CA ARG A 147 -3.17 4.43 20.01
C ARG A 147 -3.61 4.71 18.57
N LEU A 148 -2.74 5.33 17.77
CA LEU A 148 -3.00 5.53 16.35
C LEU A 148 -3.05 4.18 15.64
N GLN A 149 -4.14 3.91 14.96
CA GLN A 149 -4.35 2.67 14.20
C GLN A 149 -4.17 2.87 12.70
N ARG A 150 -4.60 4.06 12.20
CA ARG A 150 -4.52 4.39 10.77
C ARG A 150 -4.12 5.85 10.60
N LEU A 151 -3.39 6.07 9.53
CA LEU A 151 -2.84 7.35 9.12
C LEU A 151 -3.10 7.51 7.62
N ALA A 152 -3.59 8.68 7.21
CA ALA A 152 -3.65 9.07 5.81
C ALA A 152 -3.20 10.53 5.67
N ILE A 153 -2.70 10.91 4.50
CA ILE A 153 -2.20 12.26 4.23
C ILE A 153 -2.69 12.75 2.87
N SER A 154 -3.00 14.04 2.74
CA SER A 154 -3.38 14.68 1.49
C SER A 154 -2.18 14.83 0.54
N ASP A 155 -2.43 15.00 -0.76
CA ASP A 155 -1.39 15.04 -1.79
C ASP A 155 -0.44 16.22 -1.69
N ASP A 156 -0.92 17.34 -1.18
CA ASP A 156 -0.11 18.54 -0.91
C ASP A 156 0.61 18.50 0.45
N GLY A 157 0.35 17.46 1.26
CA GLY A 157 0.89 17.35 2.61
C GLY A 157 0.29 18.35 3.61
N ALA A 158 -0.84 18.99 3.27
CA ALA A 158 -1.45 20.01 4.13
C ALA A 158 -2.30 19.40 5.25
N LEU A 159 -2.90 18.22 5.04
CA LEU A 159 -3.81 17.57 5.97
C LEU A 159 -3.43 16.09 6.21
N ALA A 160 -3.58 15.64 7.45
CA ALA A 160 -3.55 14.23 7.80
C ALA A 160 -4.84 13.81 8.52
N LEU A 161 -5.27 12.57 8.26
CA LEU A 161 -6.33 11.88 8.99
C LEU A 161 -5.69 10.89 9.97
N LEU A 162 -6.03 11.02 11.24
CA LEU A 162 -5.48 10.23 12.33
C LEU A 162 -6.61 9.46 13.02
N ASN A 163 -6.66 8.15 12.84
CA ASN A 163 -7.63 7.30 13.54
C ASN A 163 -7.01 6.76 14.83
N PHE A 164 -7.41 7.32 15.96
CA PHE A 164 -7.01 6.86 17.30
C PHE A 164 -8.07 5.92 17.87
N ARG A 165 -7.61 4.84 18.50
CA ARG A 165 -8.44 3.88 19.21
C ARG A 165 -8.05 3.79 20.69
N SER A 166 -9.06 3.87 21.58
CA SER A 166 -8.91 3.70 23.02
C SER A 166 -9.98 2.71 23.52
N GLY A 167 -9.59 1.46 23.74
CA GLY A 167 -10.54 0.38 24.01
C GLY A 167 -11.47 0.13 22.82
N ASP A 168 -12.79 0.27 23.03
CA ASP A 168 -13.81 0.14 21.99
C ASP A 168 -14.12 1.46 21.28
N ASP A 169 -13.68 2.58 21.83
CA ASP A 169 -13.85 3.90 21.25
C ASP A 169 -12.81 4.17 20.17
N SER A 170 -13.25 4.82 19.11
CA SER A 170 -12.38 5.25 18.02
C SER A 170 -12.74 6.66 17.59
N THR A 171 -11.72 7.49 17.35
CA THR A 171 -11.90 8.89 16.94
C THR A 171 -11.08 9.18 15.70
N LEU A 172 -11.64 9.94 14.77
CA LEU A 172 -10.97 10.40 13.57
C LEU A 172 -10.64 11.88 13.68
N TRP A 173 -9.36 12.17 13.79
CA TRP A 173 -8.84 13.53 13.85
C TRP A 173 -8.37 13.99 12.49
N VAL A 174 -8.60 15.24 12.18
CA VAL A 174 -7.92 15.97 11.11
C VAL A 174 -6.85 16.84 11.74
N VAL A 175 -5.65 16.80 11.18
CA VAL A 175 -4.54 17.64 11.59
C VAL A 175 -4.00 18.35 10.37
N SER A 176 -3.83 19.67 10.45
CA SER A 176 -3.24 20.47 9.39
C SER A 176 -1.75 20.69 9.59
N SER A 177 -1.02 20.92 8.50
CA SER A 177 0.41 21.26 8.51
C SER A 177 0.73 22.61 9.15
N ILE A 178 -0.29 23.41 9.51
CA ILE A 178 -0.15 24.67 10.27
C ILE A 178 -0.51 24.51 11.74
N GLY A 179 -0.72 23.25 12.20
CA GLY A 179 -0.96 22.92 13.61
C GLY A 179 -2.43 22.95 14.05
N SER A 180 -3.38 23.33 13.19
CA SER A 180 -4.81 23.24 13.50
C SER A 180 -5.26 21.79 13.54
N ARG A 181 -6.18 21.47 14.45
CA ARG A 181 -6.75 20.11 14.56
C ARG A 181 -8.22 20.14 14.98
N TRP A 182 -8.98 19.15 14.53
CA TRP A 182 -10.38 18.95 14.93
C TRP A 182 -10.79 17.49 14.76
N VAL A 183 -11.85 17.09 15.44
CA VAL A 183 -12.43 15.74 15.36
C VAL A 183 -13.54 15.74 14.33
N LEU A 184 -13.54 14.76 13.42
CA LEU A 184 -14.65 14.54 12.51
C LEU A 184 -15.80 13.81 13.24
N PRO A 185 -17.07 14.12 12.89
CA PRO A 185 -18.25 13.52 13.52
C PRO A 185 -18.50 12.10 12.98
N VAL A 186 -17.60 11.17 13.29
CA VAL A 186 -17.63 9.74 12.91
C VAL A 186 -17.63 8.93 14.20
N GLN A 187 -18.56 7.96 14.32
CA GLN A 187 -18.73 7.23 15.59
C GLN A 187 -17.64 6.15 15.77
N ARG A 188 -17.42 5.32 14.74
CA ARG A 188 -16.41 4.27 14.79
C ARG A 188 -15.69 4.13 13.44
N PRO A 189 -14.79 5.06 13.12
CA PRO A 189 -14.05 5.02 11.87
C PRO A 189 -13.22 3.75 11.77
N SER A 190 -13.38 2.98 10.69
CA SER A 190 -12.65 1.75 10.41
C SER A 190 -11.62 1.93 9.32
N ALA A 191 -11.90 2.78 8.33
CA ALA A 191 -10.99 3.14 7.26
C ALA A 191 -11.22 4.58 6.81
N ALA A 192 -10.16 5.24 6.32
CA ALA A 192 -10.23 6.56 5.72
C ALA A 192 -9.09 6.76 4.73
N SER A 193 -9.37 7.43 3.61
CA SER A 193 -8.38 7.77 2.58
C SER A 193 -8.76 9.10 1.93
N PHE A 194 -7.77 9.95 1.63
CA PHE A 194 -8.01 11.16 0.84
C PHE A 194 -8.33 10.81 -0.62
N LEU A 195 -9.10 11.66 -1.28
CA LEU A 195 -9.24 11.65 -2.72
C LEU A 195 -8.05 12.36 -3.36
N MET A 196 -7.60 11.85 -4.51
CA MET A 196 -6.43 12.40 -5.21
C MET A 196 -6.63 13.87 -5.56
N GLY A 197 -5.64 14.71 -5.21
CA GLY A 197 -5.60 16.14 -5.53
C GLY A 197 -6.67 16.99 -4.83
N ARG A 198 -7.30 16.49 -3.76
CA ARG A 198 -8.40 17.17 -3.04
C ARG A 198 -8.23 17.05 -1.53
N HIS A 199 -8.89 17.93 -0.79
CA HIS A 199 -9.11 17.81 0.66
C HIS A 199 -10.44 17.11 0.98
N ASP A 200 -10.90 16.27 0.06
CA ASP A 200 -12.03 15.37 0.27
C ASP A 200 -11.49 14.03 0.76
N ALA A 201 -12.24 13.31 1.58
CA ALA A 201 -11.87 11.95 2.00
C ALA A 201 -13.07 11.01 1.95
N VAL A 202 -12.80 9.76 1.56
CA VAL A 202 -13.72 8.65 1.77
C VAL A 202 -13.47 8.06 3.14
N ILE A 203 -14.54 7.87 3.91
CA ILE A 203 -14.51 7.42 5.30
C ILE A 203 -15.54 6.30 5.48
N ALA A 204 -15.12 5.24 6.17
CA ALA A 204 -15.98 4.16 6.61
C ALA A 204 -16.28 4.29 8.10
N ASP A 205 -17.55 4.23 8.47
CA ASP A 205 -18.03 4.23 9.85
C ASP A 205 -18.73 2.89 10.15
N ASP A 206 -18.04 2.00 10.87
CA ASP A 206 -18.57 0.68 11.21
C ASP A 206 -19.77 0.75 12.16
N ALA A 207 -19.92 1.80 12.97
CA ALA A 207 -21.05 1.95 13.87
C ALA A 207 -22.30 2.41 13.12
N ALA A 208 -22.14 3.33 12.18
CA ALA A 208 -23.20 3.78 11.31
C ALA A 208 -23.49 2.80 10.16
N GLN A 209 -22.61 1.81 9.97
CA GLN A 209 -22.64 0.90 8.81
C GLN A 209 -22.74 1.66 7.49
N GLU A 210 -21.87 2.63 7.30
CA GLU A 210 -21.91 3.53 6.16
C GLU A 210 -20.49 3.86 5.65
N VAL A 211 -20.38 4.01 4.33
CA VAL A 211 -19.25 4.68 3.68
C VAL A 211 -19.77 5.99 3.08
N PHE A 212 -19.05 7.07 3.31
CA PHE A 212 -19.39 8.38 2.81
C PHE A 212 -18.15 9.15 2.36
N VAL A 213 -18.34 10.12 1.49
CA VAL A 213 -17.32 11.12 1.16
C VAL A 213 -17.57 12.37 1.99
N MET A 214 -16.55 12.80 2.73
CA MET A 214 -16.50 14.11 3.37
C MET A 214 -15.79 15.06 2.42
N ARG A 215 -16.50 16.07 1.90
CA ARG A 215 -15.94 17.09 1.04
C ARG A 215 -15.50 18.31 1.82
N GLY A 216 -14.41 18.93 1.39
CA GLY A 216 -13.90 20.17 1.96
C GLY A 216 -13.59 20.04 3.46
N ILE A 217 -12.83 19.02 3.85
CA ILE A 217 -12.54 18.71 5.28
C ILE A 217 -11.89 19.91 5.99
N ASP A 218 -11.14 20.74 5.27
CA ASP A 218 -10.44 21.94 5.74
C ASP A 218 -11.30 23.21 5.78
N GLN A 219 -12.54 23.11 5.34
CA GLN A 219 -13.49 24.22 5.23
C GLN A 219 -14.83 23.86 5.90
N GLU A 220 -15.92 24.24 5.28
CA GLU A 220 -17.26 23.80 5.67
C GLU A 220 -17.53 22.39 5.14
N ALA A 221 -17.18 21.38 5.93
CA ALA A 221 -17.25 19.98 5.53
C ALA A 221 -18.70 19.56 5.24
N SER A 222 -18.91 18.92 4.06
CA SER A 222 -20.19 18.33 3.68
C SER A 222 -20.06 16.81 3.51
N ARG A 223 -21.07 16.07 4.01
CA ARG A 223 -21.13 14.60 3.95
C ARG A 223 -22.01 14.15 2.80
N ILE A 224 -21.50 13.23 1.98
CA ILE A 224 -22.23 12.57 0.90
C ILE A 224 -22.21 11.07 1.15
N SER A 225 -23.36 10.46 1.41
CA SER A 225 -23.48 9.00 1.54
C SER A 225 -23.10 8.33 0.22
N VAL A 226 -22.26 7.31 0.29
CA VAL A 226 -21.78 6.51 -0.85
C VAL A 226 -22.42 5.14 -0.83
N ALA A 227 -22.44 4.49 0.32
CA ALA A 227 -23.03 3.20 0.52
C ALA A 227 -23.45 3.03 1.99
N SER A 228 -24.64 2.51 2.21
CA SER A 228 -25.15 2.10 3.51
C SER A 228 -25.34 0.58 3.52
N PHE A 229 -24.95 -0.03 4.63
CA PHE A 229 -24.83 -1.48 4.73
C PHE A 229 -25.92 -2.06 5.61
N GLY A 230 -27.17 -1.95 5.18
CA GLY A 230 -28.31 -2.47 5.94
C GLY A 230 -28.29 -3.98 6.13
N ASP A 231 -27.66 -4.76 5.24
CA ASP A 231 -27.70 -6.21 5.28
C ASP A 231 -26.40 -6.85 4.75
N GLY A 232 -25.41 -7.06 5.65
CA GLY A 232 -24.36 -8.03 5.36
C GLY A 232 -22.93 -7.56 5.17
N PHE A 233 -22.58 -6.33 5.53
CA PHE A 233 -21.17 -5.92 5.58
C PHE A 233 -20.58 -6.19 6.96
N ASP A 234 -19.88 -7.30 7.07
CA ASP A 234 -19.19 -7.70 8.30
C ASP A 234 -17.81 -7.04 8.41
N GLY A 235 -17.80 -5.75 8.71
CA GLY A 235 -16.62 -4.94 8.94
C GLY A 235 -15.88 -4.53 7.66
N ILE A 236 -15.65 -3.25 7.51
CA ILE A 236 -14.89 -2.70 6.39
C ILE A 236 -13.40 -2.89 6.66
N ALA A 237 -12.68 -3.44 5.68
CA ALA A 237 -11.24 -3.62 5.76
C ALA A 237 -10.52 -2.34 5.32
N ASP A 238 -10.94 -1.78 4.17
CA ASP A 238 -10.32 -0.60 3.60
C ASP A 238 -11.23 0.10 2.59
N VAL A 239 -10.95 1.37 2.33
CA VAL A 239 -11.61 2.20 1.33
C VAL A 239 -10.60 2.99 0.51
N ALA A 240 -10.86 3.14 -0.79
CA ALA A 240 -10.06 3.96 -1.68
C ALA A 240 -10.94 4.64 -2.73
N ALA A 241 -10.42 5.69 -3.36
CA ALA A 241 -11.07 6.32 -4.52
C ALA A 241 -10.26 6.09 -5.79
N SER A 242 -10.91 6.11 -6.95
CA SER A 242 -10.24 6.22 -8.24
C SER A 242 -9.51 7.56 -8.37
N ALA A 243 -8.54 7.66 -9.27
CA ALA A 243 -7.75 8.89 -9.43
C ALA A 243 -8.60 10.11 -9.86
N ASP A 244 -9.69 9.89 -10.57
CA ASP A 244 -10.66 10.93 -10.94
C ASP A 244 -11.66 11.26 -9.81
N GLY A 245 -11.70 10.43 -8.75
CA GLY A 245 -12.61 10.56 -7.61
C GLY A 245 -14.06 10.20 -7.94
N LEU A 246 -14.33 9.50 -9.06
CA LEU A 246 -15.68 9.14 -9.49
C LEU A 246 -16.11 7.75 -9.00
N ARG A 247 -15.18 6.88 -8.65
CA ARG A 247 -15.46 5.54 -8.12
C ARG A 247 -14.85 5.37 -6.74
N ILE A 248 -15.62 4.76 -5.85
CA ILE A 248 -15.16 4.37 -4.52
C ILE A 248 -15.06 2.84 -4.47
N PHE A 249 -13.94 2.36 -3.97
CA PHE A 249 -13.65 0.95 -3.75
C PHE A 249 -13.74 0.65 -2.26
N ILE A 250 -14.44 -0.43 -1.90
CA ILE A 250 -14.68 -0.83 -0.51
C ILE A 250 -14.36 -2.31 -0.40
N THR A 251 -13.46 -2.68 0.50
CA THR A 251 -13.18 -4.08 0.82
C THR A 251 -13.73 -4.44 2.19
N THR A 252 -14.20 -5.66 2.34
CA THR A 252 -14.74 -6.18 3.58
C THR A 252 -13.87 -7.28 4.16
N LYS A 253 -13.91 -7.47 5.49
CA LYS A 253 -13.07 -8.45 6.19
C LYS A 253 -13.59 -9.87 6.09
N LYS A 254 -14.92 -10.05 6.21
CA LYS A 254 -15.52 -11.39 6.35
C LYS A 254 -16.25 -11.86 5.08
N SER A 255 -16.87 -10.97 4.33
CA SER A 255 -17.60 -11.34 3.11
C SER A 255 -16.70 -11.60 1.91
N GLU A 256 -15.37 -11.34 2.06
CA GLU A 256 -14.39 -11.53 0.97
C GLU A 256 -14.85 -10.88 -0.33
N THR A 257 -15.43 -9.69 -0.24
CA THR A 257 -15.96 -8.94 -1.38
C THR A 257 -15.26 -7.61 -1.56
N VAL A 258 -15.24 -7.16 -2.81
CA VAL A 258 -14.91 -5.78 -3.17
C VAL A 258 -16.16 -5.15 -3.77
N THR A 259 -16.63 -4.08 -3.18
CA THR A 259 -17.73 -3.28 -3.71
C THR A 259 -17.16 -2.04 -4.40
N ILE A 260 -17.60 -1.80 -5.63
CA ILE A 260 -17.25 -0.63 -6.42
C ILE A 260 -18.51 0.22 -6.56
N VAL A 261 -18.44 1.45 -6.10
CA VAL A 261 -19.56 2.42 -6.20
C VAL A 261 -19.18 3.49 -7.21
N ASP A 262 -19.97 3.62 -8.26
CA ASP A 262 -19.86 4.72 -9.22
C ASP A 262 -20.72 5.90 -8.73
N LEU A 263 -20.07 7.01 -8.39
CA LEU A 263 -20.73 8.17 -7.81
C LEU A 263 -21.55 8.95 -8.83
N GLN A 264 -21.29 8.81 -10.14
CA GLN A 264 -22.05 9.47 -11.18
C GLN A 264 -23.29 8.65 -11.59
N ALA A 265 -23.09 7.35 -11.79
CA ALA A 265 -24.16 6.46 -12.20
C ALA A 265 -25.04 6.03 -11.02
N THR A 266 -24.64 6.28 -9.78
CA THR A 266 -25.31 5.81 -8.56
C THR A 266 -25.50 4.28 -8.57
N LEU A 267 -24.52 3.58 -9.14
CA LEU A 267 -24.52 2.12 -9.27
C LEU A 267 -23.43 1.51 -8.39
N SER A 268 -23.75 0.36 -7.82
CA SER A 268 -22.76 -0.45 -7.09
C SER A 268 -22.61 -1.83 -7.72
N THR A 269 -21.37 -2.31 -7.79
CA THR A 269 -21.02 -3.65 -8.27
C THR A 269 -20.22 -4.35 -7.18
N ALA A 270 -20.68 -5.52 -6.75
CA ALA A 270 -19.94 -6.36 -5.80
C ALA A 270 -19.26 -7.51 -6.54
N LEU A 271 -17.98 -7.72 -6.25
CA LEU A 271 -17.16 -8.80 -6.79
C LEU A 271 -16.68 -9.69 -5.64
N ALA A 272 -16.88 -11.01 -5.78
CA ALA A 272 -16.29 -11.98 -4.86
C ALA A 272 -14.77 -12.03 -5.10
N CYS A 273 -14.00 -11.80 -4.06
CA CYS A 273 -12.52 -11.90 -4.10
C CYS A 273 -12.05 -13.34 -3.88
N HIS A 274 -12.75 -14.12 -3.08
CA HIS A 274 -12.28 -15.41 -2.57
C HIS A 274 -10.88 -15.30 -1.94
N CYS A 275 -10.60 -14.18 -1.28
CA CYS A 275 -9.32 -13.84 -0.68
C CYS A 275 -9.53 -13.09 0.64
N VAL A 276 -8.61 -13.27 1.58
CA VAL A 276 -8.56 -12.42 2.77
C VAL A 276 -7.96 -11.07 2.37
N SER A 277 -8.83 -10.05 2.26
CA SER A 277 -8.38 -8.70 1.90
C SER A 277 -7.56 -8.07 3.01
N THR A 278 -6.36 -7.60 2.68
CA THR A 278 -5.48 -6.82 3.57
C THR A 278 -5.58 -5.31 3.33
N GLY A 279 -6.29 -4.89 2.29
CA GLY A 279 -6.49 -3.49 1.91
C GLY A 279 -6.53 -3.29 0.40
N LEU A 280 -6.62 -2.03 0.01
CA LEU A 280 -6.62 -1.56 -1.37
C LEU A 280 -5.27 -0.91 -1.68
N HIS A 281 -4.29 -1.71 -2.11
CA HIS A 281 -2.93 -1.24 -2.40
C HIS A 281 -2.78 -0.97 -3.89
N PRO A 282 -2.62 0.30 -4.33
CA PRO A 282 -2.52 0.64 -5.74
C PRO A 282 -1.38 -0.09 -6.45
N LEU A 283 -1.62 -0.54 -7.69
CA LEU A 283 -0.63 -1.03 -8.63
C LEU A 283 -0.52 -0.07 -9.82
N LYS A 284 0.35 -0.36 -10.79
CA LYS A 284 0.41 0.43 -12.03
C LYS A 284 -0.91 0.31 -12.80
N GLY A 285 -1.38 1.45 -13.27
CA GLY A 285 -2.64 1.56 -14.00
C GLY A 285 -3.69 2.34 -13.23
N THR A 286 -4.78 2.68 -13.94
CA THR A 286 -5.91 3.38 -13.35
C THR A 286 -6.83 2.38 -12.67
N SER A 287 -7.04 2.53 -11.37
CA SER A 287 -7.96 1.67 -10.59
C SER A 287 -7.59 0.18 -10.59
N VAL A 288 -6.30 -0.12 -10.45
CA VAL A 288 -5.77 -1.47 -10.27
C VAL A 288 -5.22 -1.58 -8.85
N PHE A 289 -5.65 -2.59 -8.09
CA PHE A 289 -5.29 -2.72 -6.67
C PHE A 289 -4.91 -4.16 -6.33
N ARG A 290 -3.84 -4.32 -5.56
CA ARG A 290 -3.60 -5.56 -4.82
C ARG A 290 -4.55 -5.62 -3.63
N LEU A 291 -5.15 -6.79 -3.40
CA LEU A 291 -6.12 -7.03 -2.31
C LEU A 291 -5.56 -7.92 -1.20
N SER A 292 -4.73 -8.90 -1.53
CA SER A 292 -4.23 -9.90 -0.56
C SER A 292 -2.72 -9.81 -0.35
N ASP A 293 -2.25 -10.41 0.74
CA ASP A 293 -0.84 -10.45 1.11
C ASP A 293 -0.10 -11.53 0.31
N PRO A 294 1.05 -11.20 -0.34
CA PRO A 294 1.86 -12.17 -1.05
C PRO A 294 2.45 -13.27 -0.17
N SER A 295 2.60 -13.06 1.14
CA SER A 295 3.07 -14.08 2.07
C SER A 295 2.08 -15.24 2.26
N ASN A 296 0.81 -15.03 1.96
CA ASN A 296 -0.25 -16.02 2.06
C ASN A 296 -0.43 -16.85 0.77
N GLY A 297 0.43 -16.68 -0.22
CA GLY A 297 0.37 -17.40 -1.50
C GLY A 297 0.00 -16.50 -2.68
N ALA A 298 -0.87 -16.96 -3.57
CA ALA A 298 -1.26 -16.19 -4.74
C ALA A 298 -1.90 -14.84 -4.37
N VAL A 299 -1.56 -13.80 -5.11
CA VAL A 299 -2.01 -12.43 -4.88
C VAL A 299 -3.30 -12.16 -5.66
N ALA A 300 -4.35 -11.75 -4.98
CA ALA A 300 -5.57 -11.26 -5.61
C ALA A 300 -5.40 -9.79 -6.03
N VAL A 301 -5.74 -9.49 -7.27
CA VAL A 301 -5.66 -8.16 -7.87
C VAL A 301 -7.02 -7.78 -8.42
N LEU A 302 -7.54 -6.63 -7.99
CA LEU A 302 -8.69 -5.97 -8.60
C LEU A 302 -8.22 -5.21 -9.83
N ASP A 303 -8.76 -5.54 -10.99
CA ASP A 303 -8.68 -4.75 -12.22
C ASP A 303 -10.01 -4.06 -12.47
N ALA A 304 -10.10 -2.79 -12.14
CA ALA A 304 -11.25 -1.93 -12.41
C ALA A 304 -10.88 -0.81 -13.41
N SER A 305 -9.90 -1.06 -14.29
CA SER A 305 -9.47 -0.13 -15.31
C SER A 305 -10.46 -0.01 -16.48
N SER A 306 -11.32 -1.01 -16.64
CA SER A 306 -12.39 -1.05 -17.66
C SER A 306 -13.78 -0.93 -17.04
N SER A 307 -14.82 -0.91 -17.90
CA SER A 307 -16.23 -0.94 -17.49
C SER A 307 -16.64 -2.28 -16.86
N GLU A 308 -15.89 -3.36 -17.12
CA GLU A 308 -16.11 -4.69 -16.55
C GLU A 308 -15.00 -5.01 -15.54
N PRO A 309 -15.18 -4.64 -14.27
CA PRO A 309 -14.18 -4.91 -13.25
C PRO A 309 -14.11 -6.41 -12.95
N ARG A 310 -12.90 -6.89 -12.61
CA ARG A 310 -12.65 -8.31 -12.36
C ARG A 310 -11.57 -8.52 -11.30
N ILE A 311 -11.59 -9.69 -10.68
CA ILE A 311 -10.54 -10.17 -9.79
C ILE A 311 -9.63 -11.12 -10.57
N ILE A 312 -8.31 -10.85 -10.50
CA ILE A 312 -7.26 -11.64 -11.14
C ILE A 312 -6.41 -12.27 -10.04
N VAL A 313 -6.12 -13.55 -10.16
CA VAL A 313 -5.23 -14.26 -9.23
C VAL A 313 -3.84 -14.33 -9.86
N VAL A 314 -2.84 -13.74 -9.19
CA VAL A 314 -1.44 -13.71 -9.60
C VAL A 314 -0.67 -14.76 -8.80
N PRO A 315 -0.14 -15.84 -9.42
CA PRO A 315 0.63 -16.84 -8.71
C PRO A 315 1.98 -16.30 -8.24
N VAL A 316 2.49 -16.87 -7.14
CA VAL A 316 3.84 -16.60 -6.65
C VAL A 316 4.83 -17.59 -7.28
N MET A 317 5.99 -17.12 -7.69
CA MET A 317 7.07 -17.98 -8.18
C MET A 317 7.58 -18.87 -7.05
N THR A 318 7.30 -20.17 -7.14
CA THR A 318 7.91 -21.15 -6.24
C THR A 318 9.32 -21.49 -6.74
N ALA A 319 10.33 -21.48 -5.87
CA ALA A 319 11.64 -22.00 -6.18
C ALA A 319 11.50 -23.50 -6.53
N ARG A 320 11.81 -23.90 -7.78
CA ARG A 320 11.94 -25.31 -8.10
C ARG A 320 13.07 -25.88 -7.25
N THR A 321 12.74 -26.71 -6.28
CA THR A 321 13.72 -27.58 -5.64
C THR A 321 14.18 -28.58 -6.69
N VAL A 322 15.36 -28.37 -7.26
CA VAL A 322 16.02 -29.38 -8.10
C VAL A 322 16.46 -30.45 -7.13
N SER A 323 15.65 -31.51 -6.97
CA SER A 323 16.07 -32.71 -6.30
C SER A 323 17.11 -33.39 -7.19
N ASN A 324 18.38 -33.18 -6.88
CA ASN A 324 19.46 -34.03 -7.41
C ASN A 324 19.27 -35.45 -6.84
N SER A 325 18.49 -36.27 -7.53
CA SER A 325 18.54 -37.71 -7.34
C SER A 325 19.91 -38.20 -7.86
N LYS A 326 20.90 -38.26 -6.98
CA LYS A 326 22.08 -39.06 -7.22
C LYS A 326 21.62 -40.50 -7.37
N GLY A 327 21.55 -40.97 -8.61
CA GLY A 327 21.47 -42.39 -8.91
C GLY A 327 22.67 -43.10 -8.28
N GLY A 328 22.43 -43.86 -7.24
CA GLY A 328 23.41 -44.82 -6.73
C GLY A 328 23.50 -45.95 -7.72
N GLU A 329 24.57 -46.00 -8.49
CA GLU A 329 25.04 -47.24 -9.11
C GLU A 329 25.60 -48.11 -7.97
N GLN A 330 24.89 -49.21 -7.73
CA GLN A 330 25.48 -50.35 -7.00
C GLN A 330 26.12 -51.27 -8.04
N GLN A 331 27.41 -51.46 -7.91
CA GLN A 331 28.11 -52.65 -8.40
C GLN A 331 28.04 -53.75 -7.32
#